data_d26e10b20ed9fe1d65550a211a75eb3d
#
_entry.id   d26e10b20ed9fe1d65550a211a75eb3d
#
_cell.length_a   1.000
_cell.length_b   1.000
_cell.length_c   1.000
_cell.angle_alpha   90.00
_cell.angle_beta   90.00
_cell.angle_gamma   90.00
#
_symmetry.space_group_name_H-M   'P 1'
#
loop_
_entity.id
_entity.type
_entity.pdbx_description
1 polymer ?
#
loop_
_entity_poly.entity_id
_entity_poly.type
_entity_poly.pdbx_seq_one_letter_code
_entity_poly.pdbx_strand_id
1 'polypeptide(L)'
;VLANSFKHFVSINFYRMHKAGFVNIVGNPNVGKSTLMNQLVGERISIATFKAQTTRHRIMGIVNTDDMQIVSSDTPGVLKLNYKMQEMMLAFSESALADADVLLYVTDVIENPEKNIDFLEKVKKMKIPVLLLINKIDQSDPNKLGDTVEKWHSLLPNAEILPISAKNKFGVDMLLKRIKELLPDSPAFFDKDQLTDKPARFFVSEIIREKILL
;
A
#
# COMPACT_ATOMS: atom_id res chain seq x y z
N VAL A 1 -12.64 -48.53 15.08
CA VAL A 1 -11.68 -47.68 15.79
C VAL A 1 -10.78 -46.95 14.79
N LEU A 2 -10.27 -47.58 13.72
CA LEU A 2 -9.39 -46.96 12.72
C LEU A 2 -10.08 -45.89 11.81
N ALA A 3 -11.40 -46.01 11.55
CA ALA A 3 -12.15 -45.06 10.71
C ALA A 3 -12.39 -43.71 11.41
N ASN A 4 -12.44 -43.66 12.74
CA ASN A 4 -12.61 -42.42 13.50
C ASN A 4 -11.28 -41.63 13.62
N SER A 5 -10.13 -42.30 13.68
CA SER A 5 -8.83 -41.67 13.67
C SER A 5 -8.52 -41.00 12.31
N PHE A 6 -8.96 -41.61 11.23
CA PHE A 6 -8.76 -41.04 9.87
C PHE A 6 -9.62 -39.78 9.62
N LYS A 7 -10.86 -39.75 10.16
CA LYS A 7 -11.70 -38.54 10.11
C LYS A 7 -11.14 -37.39 10.94
N HIS A 8 -10.50 -37.69 12.08
CA HIS A 8 -9.84 -36.67 12.89
C HIS A 8 -8.55 -36.15 12.23
N PHE A 9 -7.79 -37.02 11.56
CA PHE A 9 -6.58 -36.62 10.82
C PHE A 9 -6.87 -35.82 9.58
N VAL A 10 -7.98 -36.11 8.87
CA VAL A 10 -8.43 -35.35 7.67
C VAL A 10 -9.04 -34.00 8.07
N SER A 11 -9.65 -33.85 9.25
CA SER A 11 -10.21 -32.58 9.70
C SER A 11 -9.14 -31.58 10.20
N ILE A 12 -7.92 -32.04 10.49
CA ILE A 12 -6.82 -31.17 10.95
C ILE A 12 -6.10 -30.48 9.76
N ASN A 13 -6.26 -30.97 8.54
CA ASN A 13 -5.54 -30.45 7.35
C ASN A 13 -6.32 -29.42 6.51
N PHE A 14 -7.45 -28.92 6.99
CA PHE A 14 -8.20 -27.83 6.33
C PHE A 14 -8.30 -26.56 7.17
N TYR A 15 -7.36 -26.31 8.09
CA TYR A 15 -7.13 -24.94 8.52
C TYR A 15 -6.49 -24.22 7.36
N ARG A 16 -7.30 -23.52 6.56
CA ARG A 16 -6.84 -22.48 5.63
C ARG A 16 -5.94 -21.56 6.47
N MET A 17 -4.61 -21.63 6.23
CA MET A 17 -3.67 -20.85 7.01
C MET A 17 -4.03 -19.37 6.79
N HIS A 18 -4.43 -18.69 7.85
CA HIS A 18 -4.75 -17.26 7.78
C HIS A 18 -3.44 -16.49 7.62
N LYS A 19 -3.44 -15.53 6.73
CA LYS A 19 -2.30 -14.65 6.48
C LYS A 19 -2.59 -13.27 7.01
N ALA A 20 -1.66 -12.68 7.75
CA ALA A 20 -1.81 -11.31 8.18
C ALA A 20 -0.45 -10.62 8.22
N GLY A 21 -0.43 -9.33 7.88
CA GLY A 21 0.80 -8.55 7.89
C GLY A 21 0.57 -7.07 7.59
N PHE A 22 1.64 -6.31 7.79
CA PHE A 22 1.68 -4.88 7.55
C PHE A 22 2.15 -4.60 6.13
N VAL A 23 1.28 -3.93 5.35
CA VAL A 23 1.52 -3.56 3.96
C VAL A 23 1.58 -2.04 3.86
N ASN A 24 2.76 -1.47 3.84
CA ASN A 24 2.91 -0.03 3.89
C ASN A 24 3.03 0.58 2.49
N ILE A 25 2.32 1.70 2.29
CA ILE A 25 2.26 2.41 1.02
C ILE A 25 3.12 3.66 1.10
N VAL A 26 4.14 3.73 0.27
CA VAL A 26 5.06 4.87 0.19
C VAL A 26 5.17 5.36 -1.25
N GLY A 27 5.68 6.56 -1.44
CA GLY A 27 5.90 7.16 -2.77
C GLY A 27 5.68 8.67 -2.74
N ASN A 28 5.90 9.32 -3.87
CA ASN A 28 5.81 10.77 -3.99
C ASN A 28 4.38 11.31 -3.78
N PRO A 29 4.22 12.60 -3.51
CA PRO A 29 2.89 13.21 -3.50
C PRO A 29 2.18 13.03 -4.85
N ASN A 30 0.85 12.91 -4.79
CA ASN A 30 -0.03 12.87 -5.96
C ASN A 30 0.12 11.65 -6.90
N VAL A 31 0.94 10.65 -6.58
CA VAL A 31 1.04 9.40 -7.36
C VAL A 31 -0.17 8.46 -7.17
N GLY A 32 -1.10 8.79 -6.25
CA GLY A 32 -2.35 8.07 -6.05
C GLY A 32 -2.36 7.07 -4.89
N LYS A 33 -1.48 7.23 -3.87
CA LYS A 33 -1.43 6.38 -2.67
C LYS A 33 -2.77 6.30 -1.94
N SER A 34 -3.37 7.44 -1.60
CA SER A 34 -4.65 7.49 -0.89
C SER A 34 -5.80 6.91 -1.72
N THR A 35 -5.78 7.08 -3.05
CA THR A 35 -6.74 6.44 -3.94
C THR A 35 -6.59 4.92 -3.91
N LEU A 36 -5.34 4.42 -3.97
CA LEU A 36 -5.06 2.99 -3.87
C LEU A 36 -5.52 2.43 -2.53
N MET A 37 -5.19 3.10 -1.43
CA MET A 37 -5.63 2.71 -0.08
C MET A 37 -7.15 2.54 0.00
N ASN A 38 -7.90 3.53 -0.48
CA ASN A 38 -9.36 3.47 -0.49
C ASN A 38 -9.89 2.30 -1.35
N GLN A 39 -9.22 1.98 -2.47
CA GLN A 39 -9.59 0.83 -3.29
C GLN A 39 -9.29 -0.50 -2.59
N LEU A 40 -8.17 -0.62 -1.90
CA LEU A 40 -7.80 -1.83 -1.16
C LEU A 40 -8.75 -2.10 0.01
N VAL A 41 -9.10 -1.06 0.78
CA VAL A 41 -10.03 -1.17 1.93
C VAL A 41 -11.50 -1.31 1.47
N GLY A 42 -11.82 -0.82 0.28
CA GLY A 42 -13.20 -0.79 -0.23
C GLY A 42 -14.04 0.38 0.29
N GLU A 43 -13.48 1.19 1.21
CA GLU A 43 -14.12 2.34 1.83
C GLU A 43 -13.23 3.58 1.76
N ARG A 44 -13.86 4.76 1.85
CA ARG A 44 -13.14 6.03 1.76
C ARG A 44 -12.61 6.45 3.13
N ILE A 45 -11.43 5.93 3.49
CA ILE A 45 -10.76 6.23 4.76
C ILE A 45 -9.65 7.27 4.65
N SER A 46 -9.15 7.54 3.44
CA SER A 46 -8.13 8.57 3.20
C SER A 46 -8.64 9.58 2.18
N ILE A 47 -8.39 10.88 2.43
CA ILE A 47 -8.76 11.90 1.46
C ILE A 47 -7.82 11.89 0.26
N ALA A 48 -8.37 12.10 -0.93
CA ALA A 48 -7.62 12.12 -2.17
C ALA A 48 -7.94 13.40 -2.94
N THR A 49 -6.97 14.31 -3.02
CA THR A 49 -7.08 15.55 -3.81
C THR A 49 -5.88 15.71 -4.74
N PHE A 50 -5.97 16.62 -5.71
CA PHE A 50 -4.85 16.96 -6.59
C PHE A 50 -3.78 17.81 -5.92
N LYS A 51 -4.04 18.34 -4.71
CA LYS A 51 -3.08 19.17 -3.98
C LYS A 51 -2.02 18.30 -3.30
N ALA A 52 -0.76 18.72 -3.37
CA ALA A 52 0.31 18.09 -2.62
C ALA A 52 0.02 18.16 -1.11
N GLN A 53 0.55 17.19 -0.35
CA GLN A 53 0.39 17.13 1.11
C GLN A 53 -1.07 16.96 1.58
N THR A 54 -1.88 16.26 0.80
CA THR A 54 -3.25 15.92 1.18
C THR A 54 -3.27 15.05 2.44
N THR A 55 -2.46 14.01 2.49
CA THR A 55 -2.27 13.16 3.67
C THR A 55 -1.21 13.78 4.58
N ARG A 56 -1.57 14.07 5.83
CA ARG A 56 -0.69 14.69 6.85
C ARG A 56 -0.35 13.73 7.99
N HIS A 57 -1.17 12.73 8.20
CA HIS A 57 -1.04 11.72 9.24
C HIS A 57 -0.93 10.34 8.60
N ARG A 58 -0.25 9.44 9.27
CA ARG A 58 -0.34 8.02 8.92
C ARG A 58 -1.75 7.53 9.25
N ILE A 59 -2.46 7.05 8.25
CA ILE A 59 -3.81 6.48 8.38
C ILE A 59 -3.70 5.00 8.14
N MET A 60 -4.18 4.21 9.10
CA MET A 60 -4.19 2.77 8.99
C MET A 60 -5.52 2.32 8.40
N GLY A 61 -5.48 1.46 7.39
CA GLY A 61 -6.63 0.80 6.79
C GLY A 61 -6.49 -0.71 6.91
N ILE A 62 -7.57 -1.36 7.30
CA ILE A 62 -7.59 -2.80 7.54
C ILE A 62 -8.48 -3.44 6.50
N VAL A 63 -7.90 -4.38 5.73
CA VAL A 63 -8.61 -5.20 4.76
C VAL A 63 -8.79 -6.58 5.35
N ASN A 64 -10.02 -7.01 5.54
CA ASN A 64 -10.37 -8.31 6.09
C ASN A 64 -11.01 -9.20 5.02
N THR A 65 -10.53 -10.44 4.95
CA THR A 65 -11.18 -11.55 4.23
C THR A 65 -11.27 -12.77 5.15
N ASP A 66 -11.86 -13.85 4.67
CA ASP A 66 -11.98 -15.08 5.46
C ASP A 66 -10.63 -15.68 5.84
N ASP A 67 -9.61 -15.48 5.02
CA ASP A 67 -8.30 -16.11 5.13
C ASP A 67 -7.12 -15.13 5.07
N MET A 68 -7.40 -13.82 5.16
CA MET A 68 -6.35 -12.80 5.12
C MET A 68 -6.76 -11.53 5.85
N GLN A 69 -5.80 -10.91 6.54
CA GLN A 69 -5.90 -9.54 7.03
C GLN A 69 -4.68 -8.72 6.57
N ILE A 70 -4.92 -7.64 5.84
CA ILE A 70 -3.89 -6.67 5.49
C ILE A 70 -4.08 -5.45 6.39
N VAL A 71 -3.03 -5.07 7.10
CA VAL A 71 -2.95 -3.79 7.83
C VAL A 71 -2.14 -2.84 6.96
N SER A 72 -2.84 -2.03 6.15
CA SER A 72 -2.19 -1.09 5.25
C SER A 72 -2.07 0.29 5.88
N SER A 73 -0.99 1.01 5.61
CA SER A 73 -0.87 2.39 6.05
C SER A 73 -0.62 3.34 4.89
N ASP A 74 -1.51 4.36 4.75
CA ASP A 74 -1.28 5.49 3.86
C ASP A 74 -0.34 6.47 4.55
N THR A 75 0.76 6.78 3.89
CA THR A 75 1.77 7.70 4.41
C THR A 75 1.74 9.02 3.63
N PRO A 76 2.13 10.13 4.28
CA PRO A 76 2.42 11.36 3.56
C PRO A 76 3.43 11.10 2.44
N GLY A 77 3.29 11.82 1.31
CA GLY A 77 4.24 11.69 0.20
C GLY A 77 5.65 12.11 0.60
N VAL A 78 6.64 11.37 0.10
CA VAL A 78 8.06 11.70 0.28
C VAL A 78 8.40 12.99 -0.46
N LEU A 79 8.85 14.02 0.26
CA LEU A 79 9.22 15.32 -0.29
C LEU A 79 10.62 15.73 0.16
N LYS A 80 11.34 16.47 -0.69
CA LYS A 80 12.57 17.17 -0.26
C LYS A 80 12.21 18.22 0.80
N LEU A 81 13.03 18.28 1.85
CA LEU A 81 12.80 19.07 3.07
C LEU A 81 12.94 20.57 2.81
N ASN A 82 11.86 21.33 3.02
CA ASN A 82 11.91 22.78 3.07
C ASN A 82 11.29 23.38 4.35
N TYR A 83 10.49 22.59 5.12
CA TYR A 83 9.78 23.06 6.32
C TYR A 83 9.65 21.92 7.35
N LYS A 84 9.55 22.25 8.64
CA LYS A 84 9.39 21.30 9.76
C LYS A 84 8.27 20.28 9.58
N MET A 85 7.15 20.66 8.93
CA MET A 85 6.06 19.73 8.65
C MET A 85 6.49 18.62 7.68
N GLN A 86 7.38 18.91 6.74
CA GLN A 86 7.89 17.91 5.78
C GLN A 86 8.86 16.94 6.43
N GLU A 87 9.60 17.38 7.47
CA GLU A 87 10.43 16.48 8.28
C GLU A 87 9.59 15.42 8.99
N MET A 88 8.45 15.84 9.58
CA MET A 88 7.52 14.91 10.20
C MET A 88 6.91 13.94 9.17
N MET A 89 6.55 14.42 7.98
CA MET A 89 6.02 13.59 6.89
C MET A 89 7.05 12.56 6.40
N LEU A 90 8.32 12.95 6.32
CA LEU A 90 9.40 12.03 5.98
C LEU A 90 9.61 10.98 7.07
N ALA A 91 9.59 11.39 8.35
CA ALA A 91 9.70 10.47 9.48
C ALA A 91 8.57 9.42 9.49
N PHE A 92 7.33 9.80 9.13
CA PHE A 92 6.24 8.84 8.96
C PHE A 92 6.50 7.84 7.81
N SER A 93 7.05 8.31 6.68
CA SER A 93 7.42 7.42 5.59
C SER A 93 8.57 6.49 5.96
N GLU A 94 9.55 6.96 6.72
CA GLU A 94 10.65 6.14 7.23
C GLU A 94 10.19 5.12 8.28
N SER A 95 9.28 5.50 9.18
CA SER A 95 8.71 4.54 10.13
C SER A 95 7.91 3.43 9.42
N ALA A 96 7.24 3.78 8.32
CA ALA A 96 6.53 2.79 7.51
C ALA A 96 7.47 1.79 6.81
N LEU A 97 8.74 2.14 6.57
CA LEU A 97 9.72 1.18 6.07
C LEU A 97 10.14 0.17 7.14
N ALA A 98 10.15 0.57 8.41
CA ALA A 98 10.68 -0.24 9.50
C ALA A 98 9.73 -1.37 9.94
N ASP A 99 8.41 -1.16 9.83
CA ASP A 99 7.38 -2.06 10.35
C ASP A 99 6.60 -2.80 9.25
N ALA A 100 7.06 -2.77 7.99
CA ALA A 100 6.40 -3.42 6.87
C ALA A 100 6.82 -4.88 6.70
N ASP A 101 5.86 -5.77 6.45
CA ASP A 101 6.09 -7.12 5.91
C ASP A 101 6.17 -7.10 4.37
N VAL A 102 5.41 -6.21 3.73
CA VAL A 102 5.44 -5.94 2.29
C VAL A 102 5.41 -4.43 2.06
N LEU A 103 6.26 -3.94 1.18
CA LEU A 103 6.29 -2.53 0.80
C LEU A 103 5.64 -2.31 -0.57
N LEU A 104 4.67 -1.40 -0.64
CA LEU A 104 4.13 -0.88 -1.89
C LEU A 104 4.78 0.47 -2.19
N TYR A 105 5.71 0.49 -3.13
CA TYR A 105 6.28 1.74 -3.63
C TYR A 105 5.46 2.23 -4.82
N VAL A 106 4.70 3.30 -4.62
CA VAL A 106 3.79 3.84 -5.64
C VAL A 106 4.45 5.01 -6.37
N THR A 107 4.54 4.87 -7.68
CA THR A 107 4.92 5.92 -8.64
C THR A 107 3.79 6.11 -9.66
N ASP A 108 3.96 7.01 -10.62
CA ASP A 108 3.05 7.13 -11.75
C ASP A 108 3.80 7.27 -13.08
N VAL A 109 3.05 7.25 -14.18
CA VAL A 109 3.60 7.28 -15.54
C VAL A 109 4.29 8.59 -15.92
N ILE A 110 4.15 9.64 -15.10
CA ILE A 110 4.69 10.99 -15.38
C ILE A 110 5.90 11.28 -14.49
N GLU A 111 6.06 10.53 -13.41
CA GLU A 111 7.07 10.80 -12.39
C GLU A 111 8.50 10.59 -12.92
N ASN A 112 9.38 11.56 -12.56
CA ASN A 112 10.81 11.36 -12.77
C ASN A 112 11.41 10.63 -11.55
N PRO A 113 11.91 9.39 -11.70
CA PRO A 113 12.49 8.60 -10.61
C PRO A 113 13.66 9.27 -9.89
N GLU A 114 14.38 10.15 -10.55
CA GLU A 114 15.58 10.81 -10.01
C GLU A 114 15.30 11.82 -8.89
N LYS A 115 14.03 12.18 -8.69
CA LYS A 115 13.67 13.20 -7.69
C LYS A 115 13.95 12.80 -6.24
N ASN A 116 13.96 11.49 -5.93
CA ASN A 116 14.09 10.97 -4.57
C ASN A 116 15.07 9.79 -4.47
N ILE A 117 16.24 9.93 -5.09
CA ILE A 117 17.28 8.89 -5.12
C ILE A 117 17.64 8.42 -3.70
N ASP A 118 17.77 9.35 -2.73
CA ASP A 118 18.12 9.01 -1.35
C ASP A 118 17.08 8.06 -0.70
N PHE A 119 15.80 8.26 -0.98
CA PHE A 119 14.75 7.38 -0.50
C PHE A 119 14.74 6.04 -1.24
N LEU A 120 14.97 6.05 -2.54
CA LEU A 120 15.11 4.83 -3.35
C LEU A 120 16.29 3.96 -2.87
N GLU A 121 17.41 4.57 -2.49
CA GLU A 121 18.55 3.83 -1.93
C GLU A 121 18.21 3.16 -0.57
N LYS A 122 17.31 3.74 0.22
CA LYS A 122 16.79 3.07 1.43
C LYS A 122 15.92 1.87 1.06
N VAL A 123 15.04 2.04 0.08
CA VAL A 123 14.16 0.95 -0.41
C VAL A 123 14.98 -0.19 -1.00
N LYS A 124 16.03 0.08 -1.78
CA LYS A 124 16.94 -0.95 -2.32
C LYS A 124 17.57 -1.84 -1.26
N LYS A 125 17.86 -1.28 -0.08
CA LYS A 125 18.51 -1.99 1.03
C LYS A 125 17.56 -2.84 1.86
N MET A 126 16.25 -2.76 1.59
CA MET A 126 15.24 -3.53 2.33
C MET A 126 15.35 -5.01 1.98
N LYS A 127 15.12 -5.85 2.99
CA LYS A 127 15.10 -7.32 2.84
C LYS A 127 13.68 -7.89 2.65
N ILE A 128 12.67 -7.05 2.81
CA ILE A 128 11.27 -7.42 2.61
C ILE A 128 10.87 -7.34 1.14
N PRO A 129 9.81 -8.04 0.71
CA PRO A 129 9.26 -7.89 -0.63
C PRO A 129 8.86 -6.45 -0.93
N VAL A 130 9.27 -5.95 -2.09
CA VAL A 130 8.91 -4.63 -2.60
C VAL A 130 8.11 -4.79 -3.89
N LEU A 131 6.87 -4.30 -3.89
CA LEU A 131 6.04 -4.17 -5.08
C LEU A 131 6.09 -2.72 -5.55
N LEU A 132 6.68 -2.50 -6.73
CA LEU A 132 6.70 -1.19 -7.38
C LEU A 132 5.44 -1.04 -8.23
N LEU A 133 4.57 -0.13 -7.86
CA LEU A 133 3.30 0.10 -8.55
C LEU A 133 3.42 1.32 -9.45
N ILE A 134 3.39 1.10 -10.78
CA ILE A 134 3.30 2.19 -11.75
C ILE A 134 1.81 2.51 -11.94
N ASN A 135 1.34 3.53 -11.23
CA ASN A 135 -0.06 3.94 -11.22
C ASN A 135 -0.41 4.89 -12.37
N LYS A 136 -1.70 5.12 -12.56
CA LYS A 136 -2.27 6.01 -13.58
C LYS A 136 -1.97 5.60 -15.03
N ILE A 137 -1.85 4.32 -15.29
CA ILE A 137 -1.59 3.82 -16.65
C ILE A 137 -2.70 4.20 -17.64
N ASP A 138 -3.90 4.55 -17.14
CA ASP A 138 -4.99 5.13 -17.92
C ASP A 138 -4.64 6.48 -18.57
N GLN A 139 -3.54 7.12 -18.16
CA GLN A 139 -3.04 8.39 -18.70
C GLN A 139 -1.79 8.22 -19.57
N SER A 140 -1.37 7.00 -19.88
CA SER A 140 -0.16 6.71 -20.63
C SER A 140 -0.44 5.98 -21.94
N ASP A 141 0.44 6.23 -22.92
CA ASP A 141 0.54 5.40 -24.10
C ASP A 141 1.26 4.06 -23.77
N PRO A 142 0.82 2.93 -24.37
CA PRO A 142 1.44 1.61 -24.11
C PRO A 142 2.96 1.57 -24.37
N ASN A 143 3.47 2.28 -25.39
CA ASN A 143 4.91 2.31 -25.69
C ASN A 143 5.70 3.03 -24.59
N LYS A 144 5.19 4.18 -24.14
CA LYS A 144 5.79 4.94 -23.05
C LYS A 144 5.75 4.18 -21.70
N LEU A 145 4.75 3.33 -21.52
CA LEU A 145 4.67 2.48 -20.34
C LEU A 145 5.82 1.47 -20.31
N GLY A 146 6.15 0.86 -21.45
CA GLY A 146 7.30 -0.05 -21.60
C GLY A 146 8.62 0.60 -21.17
N ASP A 147 8.92 1.77 -21.69
CA ASP A 147 10.13 2.55 -21.34
C ASP A 147 10.16 2.89 -19.84
N THR A 148 9.00 3.22 -19.26
CA THR A 148 8.88 3.52 -17.83
C THR A 148 9.18 2.28 -16.98
N VAL A 149 8.66 1.12 -17.36
CA VAL A 149 8.92 -0.17 -16.68
C VAL A 149 10.42 -0.49 -16.72
N GLU A 150 11.08 -0.39 -17.88
CA GLU A 150 12.51 -0.65 -18.01
C GLU A 150 13.36 0.30 -17.16
N LYS A 151 13.01 1.59 -17.14
CA LYS A 151 13.69 2.58 -16.31
C LYS A 151 13.58 2.25 -14.82
N TRP A 152 12.40 1.90 -14.35
CA TRP A 152 12.19 1.51 -12.95
C TRP A 152 12.86 0.18 -12.59
N HIS A 153 12.87 -0.79 -13.50
CA HIS A 153 13.58 -2.06 -13.31
C HIS A 153 15.09 -1.83 -13.13
N SER A 154 15.67 -0.90 -13.89
CA SER A 154 17.08 -0.54 -13.73
C SER A 154 17.38 0.11 -12.38
N LEU A 155 16.43 0.90 -11.84
CA LEU A 155 16.60 1.59 -10.56
C LEU A 155 16.31 0.71 -9.35
N LEU A 156 15.35 -0.19 -9.43
CA LEU A 156 14.93 -1.11 -8.37
C LEU A 156 14.85 -2.55 -8.90
N PRO A 157 15.99 -3.19 -9.19
CA PRO A 157 16.03 -4.51 -9.86
C PRO A 157 15.43 -5.64 -9.00
N ASN A 158 15.36 -5.46 -7.70
CA ASN A 158 14.79 -6.44 -6.76
C ASN A 158 13.29 -6.24 -6.51
N ALA A 159 12.68 -5.19 -7.07
CA ALA A 159 11.25 -4.94 -6.92
C ALA A 159 10.45 -5.63 -8.03
N GLU A 160 9.32 -6.20 -7.68
CA GLU A 160 8.34 -6.68 -8.65
C GLU A 160 7.50 -5.50 -9.15
N ILE A 161 7.46 -5.30 -10.47
CA ILE A 161 6.79 -4.14 -11.08
C ILE A 161 5.38 -4.51 -11.52
N LEU A 162 4.40 -3.76 -11.06
CA LEU A 162 2.98 -3.95 -11.37
C LEU A 162 2.37 -2.64 -11.90
N PRO A 163 2.07 -2.55 -13.20
CA PRO A 163 1.30 -1.44 -13.75
C PRO A 163 -0.16 -1.51 -13.31
N ILE A 164 -0.70 -0.40 -12.77
CA ILE A 164 -2.06 -0.32 -12.24
C ILE A 164 -2.76 0.99 -12.61
N SER A 165 -4.08 1.01 -12.52
CA SER A 165 -4.88 2.23 -12.41
C SER A 165 -5.77 2.14 -11.18
N ALA A 166 -5.35 2.75 -10.08
CA ALA A 166 -6.14 2.77 -8.84
C ALA A 166 -7.50 3.44 -9.05
N LYS A 167 -7.58 4.46 -9.91
CA LYS A 167 -8.82 5.16 -10.24
C LYS A 167 -9.84 4.23 -10.94
N ASN A 168 -9.37 3.43 -11.88
CA ASN A 168 -10.21 2.55 -12.69
C ASN A 168 -10.26 1.11 -12.15
N LYS A 169 -9.69 0.85 -10.98
CA LYS A 169 -9.57 -0.47 -10.34
C LYS A 169 -8.80 -1.51 -11.16
N PHE A 170 -8.09 -1.10 -12.22
CA PHE A 170 -7.31 -2.02 -13.04
C PHE A 170 -6.06 -2.49 -12.28
N GLY A 171 -5.86 -3.80 -12.24
CA GLY A 171 -4.73 -4.44 -11.57
C GLY A 171 -4.82 -4.53 -10.04
N VAL A 172 -5.87 -3.97 -9.40
CA VAL A 172 -6.04 -3.99 -7.93
C VAL A 172 -6.28 -5.39 -7.40
N ASP A 173 -7.10 -6.20 -8.08
CA ASP A 173 -7.37 -7.60 -7.65
C ASP A 173 -6.10 -8.46 -7.78
N MET A 174 -5.32 -8.26 -8.84
CA MET A 174 -4.02 -8.93 -9.02
C MET A 174 -3.04 -8.52 -7.91
N LEU A 175 -3.01 -7.23 -7.56
CA LEU A 175 -2.20 -6.72 -6.46
C LEU A 175 -2.60 -7.35 -5.11
N LEU A 176 -3.92 -7.43 -4.80
CA LEU A 176 -4.41 -8.08 -3.58
C LEU A 176 -3.99 -9.56 -3.51
N LYS A 177 -4.11 -10.28 -4.64
CA LYS A 177 -3.66 -11.67 -4.72
C LYS A 177 -2.16 -11.78 -4.46
N ARG A 178 -1.36 -10.89 -5.06
CA ARG A 178 0.09 -10.91 -4.89
C ARG A 178 0.52 -10.55 -3.47
N ILE A 179 -0.12 -9.56 -2.85
CA ILE A 179 0.10 -9.24 -1.42
C ILE A 179 -0.17 -10.47 -0.56
N LYS A 180 -1.31 -11.15 -0.76
CA LYS A 180 -1.65 -12.36 -0.01
C LYS A 180 -0.60 -13.46 -0.12
N GLU A 181 0.00 -13.65 -1.30
CA GLU A 181 1.07 -14.65 -1.50
C GLU A 181 2.32 -14.30 -0.67
N LEU A 182 2.64 -13.01 -0.53
CA LEU A 182 3.83 -12.50 0.15
C LEU A 182 3.66 -12.37 1.67
N LEU A 183 2.43 -12.28 2.17
CA LEU A 183 2.16 -12.15 3.59
C LEU A 183 2.56 -13.40 4.37
N PRO A 184 3.09 -13.25 5.61
CA PRO A 184 3.37 -14.36 6.49
C PRO A 184 2.07 -15.04 6.98
N ASP A 185 2.20 -16.28 7.40
CA ASP A 185 1.15 -16.98 8.13
C ASP A 185 1.07 -16.41 9.55
N SER A 186 -0.06 -15.81 9.86
CA SER A 186 -0.31 -15.11 11.13
C SER A 186 -1.81 -15.07 11.43
N PRO A 187 -2.22 -15.09 12.70
CA PRO A 187 -3.59 -14.72 13.06
C PRO A 187 -3.85 -13.24 12.74
N ALA A 188 -5.12 -12.86 12.67
CA ALA A 188 -5.53 -11.48 12.52
C ALA A 188 -5.05 -10.61 13.71
N PHE A 189 -4.59 -9.39 13.43
CA PHE A 189 -4.13 -8.42 14.45
C PHE A 189 -5.27 -7.59 15.02
N PHE A 190 -6.35 -7.41 14.23
CA PHE A 190 -7.50 -6.57 14.55
C PHE A 190 -8.80 -7.34 14.35
N ASP A 191 -9.87 -6.87 14.97
CA ASP A 191 -11.20 -7.44 14.79
C ASP A 191 -11.64 -7.38 13.32
N LYS A 192 -12.42 -8.36 12.86
CA LYS A 192 -12.79 -8.50 11.44
C LYS A 192 -13.69 -7.38 10.92
N ASP A 193 -14.40 -6.68 11.80
CA ASP A 193 -15.25 -5.53 11.49
C ASP A 193 -14.52 -4.19 11.57
N GLN A 194 -13.28 -4.19 12.05
CA GLN A 194 -12.47 -2.99 12.13
C GLN A 194 -11.88 -2.61 10.76
N LEU A 195 -12.13 -1.39 10.31
CA LEU A 195 -11.64 -0.86 9.03
C LEU A 195 -10.44 0.08 9.18
N THR A 196 -10.22 0.64 10.37
CA THR A 196 -9.18 1.66 10.61
C THR A 196 -8.87 1.83 12.09
N ASP A 197 -7.73 2.49 12.40
CA ASP A 197 -7.32 2.88 13.75
C ASP A 197 -7.90 4.23 14.20
N LYS A 198 -8.61 4.98 13.32
CA LYS A 198 -9.09 6.33 13.61
C LYS A 198 -10.54 6.36 14.06
N PRO A 199 -10.90 7.21 15.02
CA PRO A 199 -12.29 7.40 15.44
C PRO A 199 -13.09 8.15 14.37
N ALA A 200 -14.42 7.99 14.38
CA ALA A 200 -15.33 8.64 13.41
C ALA A 200 -15.14 10.17 13.31
N ARG A 201 -14.89 10.87 14.45
CA ARG A 201 -14.63 12.30 14.47
C ARG A 201 -13.42 12.73 13.62
N PHE A 202 -12.40 11.86 13.49
CA PHE A 202 -11.26 12.12 12.62
C PHE A 202 -11.71 12.22 11.15
N PHE A 203 -12.54 11.29 10.69
CA PHE A 203 -13.03 11.29 9.32
C PHE A 203 -13.92 12.49 9.01
N VAL A 204 -14.75 12.92 9.96
CA VAL A 204 -15.55 14.16 9.81
C VAL A 204 -14.64 15.36 9.58
N SER A 205 -13.56 15.51 10.36
CA SER A 205 -12.60 16.61 10.17
C SER A 205 -11.85 16.52 8.84
N GLU A 206 -11.51 15.30 8.41
CA GLU A 206 -10.84 15.07 7.11
C GLU A 206 -11.77 15.36 5.92
N ILE A 207 -13.06 14.99 6.00
CA ILE A 207 -14.05 15.32 4.97
C ILE A 207 -14.22 16.83 4.83
N ILE A 208 -14.30 17.55 5.96
CA ILE A 208 -14.37 19.02 5.94
C ILE A 208 -13.11 19.60 5.30
N ARG A 209 -11.92 19.10 5.70
CA ARG A 209 -10.65 19.52 5.14
C ARG A 209 -10.55 19.27 3.64
N GLU A 210 -11.04 18.12 3.18
CA GLU A 210 -11.09 17.81 1.76
C GLU A 210 -11.92 18.82 0.97
N LYS A 211 -13.13 19.16 1.48
CA LYS A 211 -14.01 20.15 0.84
C LYS A 211 -13.40 21.55 0.77
N ILE A 212 -12.57 21.91 1.75
CA ILE A 212 -11.83 23.18 1.73
C ILE A 212 -10.66 23.14 0.71
N LEU A 213 -10.09 21.95 0.47
CA LEU A 213 -8.96 21.76 -0.45
C LEU A 213 -9.39 21.65 -1.93
N LEU A 214 -10.61 21.27 -2.21
CA LEU A 214 -11.17 21.19 -3.57
C LEU A 214 -11.52 22.60 -4.10
#